data_53e67a7a823e78315eeb1c9393eb6549
#
_entry.id   53e67a7a823e78315eeb1c9393eb6549
#
_cell.length_a   1.000
_cell.length_b   1.000
_cell.length_c   1.000
_cell.angle_alpha   90.00
_cell.angle_beta   90.00
_cell.angle_gamma   90.00
#
_symmetry.space_group_name_H-M   'P 1'
#
loop_
_entity.id
_entity.type
_entity.pdbx_description
1 polymer ?
#
loop_
_entity_poly.entity_id
_entity_poly.type
_entity_poly.pdbx_seq_one_letter_code
_entity_poly.pdbx_strand_id
1 'polypeptide(L)'
;MVDAEQRGGQLTIGGRDGRITQVGYILRKFKLDELPQLYNVLVGDMSFVGPRPEVPKYVELYDQEQLKVLEVKPGITDLASIEFRNENELLEKYSDPEKAYIEEIMPQKLKLNLDYINNQSLFLDVLIILKTILKIIN
;
A
#
# COMPACT_ATOMS: atom_id res chain seq x y z
N MET A 1 -4.54 -3.79 -19.26
CA MET A 1 -4.94 -2.76 -18.26
C MET A 1 -5.56 -1.62 -19.06
N VAL A 2 -6.82 -1.31 -18.80
CA VAL A 2 -7.49 -0.15 -19.43
C VAL A 2 -7.00 1.09 -18.69
N ASP A 3 -6.62 2.15 -19.41
CA ASP A 3 -6.04 3.37 -18.86
C ASP A 3 -6.86 3.91 -17.67
N ALA A 4 -6.21 3.97 -16.53
CA ALA A 4 -6.81 4.42 -15.27
C ALA A 4 -7.25 5.90 -15.31
N GLU A 5 -6.61 6.70 -16.19
CA GLU A 5 -6.91 8.12 -16.37
C GLU A 5 -8.28 8.40 -17.01
N GLN A 6 -8.80 7.45 -17.80
CA GLN A 6 -10.07 7.65 -18.50
C GLN A 6 -11.33 7.35 -17.64
N ARG A 7 -11.19 6.79 -16.43
CA ARG A 7 -12.31 6.36 -15.59
C ARG A 7 -12.28 6.85 -14.13
N GLY A 8 -11.73 8.04 -13.89
CA GLY A 8 -11.91 8.73 -12.61
C GLY A 8 -10.95 8.32 -11.50
N GLY A 9 -9.81 9.01 -11.39
CA GLY A 9 -8.93 8.99 -10.23
C GLY A 9 -7.98 7.79 -10.10
N GLN A 10 -6.89 8.01 -9.38
CA GLN A 10 -5.85 6.99 -9.16
C GLN A 10 -6.14 6.10 -7.93
N LEU A 11 -7.09 6.52 -7.09
CA LEU A 11 -7.55 5.73 -5.95
C LEU A 11 -8.57 4.69 -6.38
N THR A 12 -8.44 3.49 -5.83
CA THR A 12 -9.50 2.46 -5.89
C THR A 12 -10.46 2.72 -4.75
N ILE A 13 -11.70 3.10 -5.07
CA ILE A 13 -12.75 3.36 -4.09
C ILE A 13 -13.75 2.22 -4.18
N GLY A 14 -13.99 1.55 -3.04
CA GLY A 14 -14.97 0.49 -2.91
C GLY A 14 -14.52 -0.90 -3.35
N GLY A 15 -15.27 -1.90 -2.88
CA GLY A 15 -14.97 -3.31 -3.12
C GLY A 15 -15.22 -3.81 -4.55
N ARG A 16 -15.95 -3.04 -5.39
CA ARG A 16 -16.25 -3.37 -6.80
C ARG A 16 -15.95 -2.18 -7.71
N ASP A 17 -14.67 -1.93 -7.92
CA ASP A 17 -14.25 -0.96 -8.94
C ASP A 17 -14.49 -1.54 -10.34
N GLY A 18 -15.26 -0.83 -11.18
CA GLY A 18 -15.58 -1.25 -12.56
C GLY A 18 -14.36 -1.39 -13.50
N ARG A 19 -13.18 -1.00 -13.03
CA ARG A 19 -11.90 -1.18 -13.73
C ARG A 19 -11.30 -2.58 -13.53
N ILE A 20 -11.82 -3.36 -12.58
CA ILE A 20 -11.31 -4.67 -12.21
C ILE A 20 -12.09 -5.75 -12.96
N THR A 21 -11.39 -6.60 -13.72
CA THR A 21 -11.99 -7.78 -14.37
C THR A 21 -12.37 -8.82 -13.31
N GLN A 22 -13.26 -9.75 -13.65
CA GLN A 22 -13.63 -10.84 -12.74
C GLN A 22 -12.42 -11.68 -12.29
N VAL A 23 -11.51 -11.96 -13.21
CA VAL A 23 -10.25 -12.64 -12.91
C VAL A 23 -9.38 -11.80 -11.98
N GLY A 24 -9.26 -10.49 -12.25
CA GLY A 24 -8.54 -9.55 -11.38
C GLY A 24 -9.12 -9.48 -9.97
N TYR A 25 -10.44 -9.58 -9.83
CA TYR A 25 -11.09 -9.63 -8.52
C TYR A 25 -10.68 -10.89 -7.72
N ILE A 26 -10.68 -12.06 -8.39
CA ILE A 26 -10.27 -13.33 -7.75
C ILE A 26 -8.78 -13.25 -7.35
N LEU A 27 -7.91 -12.78 -8.24
CA LEU A 27 -6.49 -12.64 -7.95
C LEU A 27 -6.26 -11.73 -6.75
N ARG A 28 -6.91 -10.57 -6.68
CA ARG A 28 -6.82 -9.63 -5.56
C ARG A 28 -7.36 -10.20 -4.25
N LYS A 29 -8.49 -10.93 -4.32
CA LYS A 29 -9.07 -11.57 -3.13
C LYS A 29 -8.09 -12.53 -2.45
N PHE A 30 -7.30 -13.26 -3.23
CA PHE A 30 -6.30 -14.21 -2.72
C PHE A 30 -4.88 -13.63 -2.68
N LYS A 31 -4.72 -12.32 -2.95
CA LYS A 31 -3.40 -11.65 -2.99
C LYS A 31 -2.41 -12.25 -4.00
N LEU A 32 -2.92 -12.95 -5.01
CA LEU A 32 -2.10 -13.57 -6.07
C LEU A 32 -1.58 -12.54 -7.08
N ASP A 33 -2.19 -11.38 -7.16
CA ASP A 33 -1.73 -10.23 -7.94
C ASP A 33 -0.39 -9.66 -7.43
N GLU A 34 0.00 -10.00 -6.21
CA GLU A 34 1.28 -9.58 -5.62
C GLU A 34 2.42 -10.60 -5.83
N LEU A 35 2.14 -11.79 -6.36
CA LEU A 35 3.16 -12.82 -6.65
C LEU A 35 4.32 -12.32 -7.54
N PRO A 36 4.10 -11.50 -8.59
CA PRO A 36 5.21 -10.95 -9.38
C PRO A 36 6.19 -10.12 -8.57
N GLN A 37 5.76 -9.53 -7.42
CA GLN A 37 6.63 -8.77 -6.54
C GLN A 37 7.69 -9.65 -5.86
N LEU A 38 7.42 -10.96 -5.69
CA LEU A 38 8.42 -11.91 -5.18
C LEU A 38 9.64 -12.00 -6.10
N TYR A 39 9.44 -11.88 -7.42
CA TYR A 39 10.55 -11.80 -8.36
C TYR A 39 11.41 -10.55 -8.10
N ASN A 40 10.77 -9.40 -7.85
CA ASN A 40 11.49 -8.16 -7.52
C ASN A 40 12.29 -8.27 -6.20
N VAL A 41 11.79 -9.07 -5.25
CA VAL A 41 12.56 -9.37 -4.02
C VAL A 41 13.77 -10.24 -4.34
N LEU A 42 13.62 -11.26 -5.18
CA LEU A 42 14.73 -12.16 -5.57
C LEU A 42 15.84 -11.43 -6.32
N VAL A 43 15.49 -10.49 -7.21
CA VAL A 43 16.49 -9.69 -7.94
C VAL A 43 17.02 -8.51 -7.12
N GLY A 44 16.46 -8.25 -5.93
CA GLY A 44 16.94 -7.24 -5.00
C GLY A 44 16.36 -5.82 -5.19
N ASP A 45 15.35 -5.66 -6.03
CA ASP A 45 14.67 -4.38 -6.27
C ASP A 45 13.66 -4.05 -5.16
N MET A 46 13.13 -5.07 -4.48
CA MET A 46 12.21 -4.94 -3.37
C MET A 46 12.68 -5.73 -2.14
N SER A 47 12.08 -5.44 -1.01
CA SER A 47 12.19 -6.22 0.24
C SER A 47 10.87 -6.92 0.55
N PHE A 48 10.86 -7.91 1.44
CA PHE A 48 9.61 -8.46 1.98
C PHE A 48 8.86 -7.42 2.80
N VAL A 49 9.58 -6.67 3.63
CA VAL A 49 9.03 -5.62 4.50
C VAL A 49 9.65 -4.28 4.14
N GLY A 50 8.82 -3.28 4.00
CA GLY A 50 9.23 -1.92 3.69
C GLY A 50 8.06 -1.06 3.21
N PRO A 51 8.22 0.26 3.15
CA PRO A 51 7.20 1.16 2.65
C PRO A 51 6.69 0.73 1.28
N ARG A 52 5.37 0.73 1.11
CA ARG A 52 4.78 0.39 -0.18
C ARG A 52 4.94 1.55 -1.14
N PRO A 53 5.27 1.31 -2.43
CA PRO A 53 5.38 2.37 -3.43
C PRO A 53 4.07 3.14 -3.56
N GLU A 54 4.16 4.45 -3.58
CA GLU A 54 3.02 5.34 -3.77
C GLU A 54 2.98 5.88 -5.19
N VAL A 55 1.83 6.39 -5.61
CA VAL A 55 1.64 7.00 -6.92
C VAL A 55 2.41 8.33 -6.98
N PRO A 56 3.12 8.63 -8.08
CA PRO A 56 3.93 9.86 -8.20
C PRO A 56 3.17 11.14 -7.82
N LYS A 57 1.91 11.26 -8.18
CA LYS A 57 1.04 12.40 -7.83
C LYS A 57 1.02 12.69 -6.32
N TYR A 58 0.99 11.65 -5.48
CA TYR A 58 0.97 11.83 -4.03
C TYR A 58 2.36 12.01 -3.45
N VAL A 59 3.39 11.42 -4.07
CA VAL A 59 4.79 11.62 -3.69
C VAL A 59 5.20 13.09 -3.84
N GLU A 60 4.67 13.81 -4.85
CA GLU A 60 4.91 15.25 -5.04
C GLU A 60 4.41 16.11 -3.87
N LEU A 61 3.52 15.58 -3.04
CA LEU A 61 2.97 16.27 -1.86
C LEU A 61 3.78 16.00 -0.58
N TYR A 62 4.80 15.14 -0.64
CA TYR A 62 5.59 14.78 0.53
C TYR A 62 6.49 15.92 0.98
N ASP A 63 6.56 16.12 2.29
CA ASP A 63 7.56 16.99 2.89
C ASP A 63 8.95 16.30 2.94
N GLN A 64 9.98 17.04 3.38
CA GLN A 64 11.36 16.54 3.43
C GLN A 64 11.54 15.33 4.36
N GLU A 65 10.76 15.23 5.42
CA GLU A 65 10.81 14.09 6.33
C GLU A 65 10.14 12.86 5.71
N GLN A 66 9.00 13.07 5.09
CA GLN A 66 8.23 12.02 4.40
C GLN A 66 9.00 11.42 3.22
N LEU A 67 9.79 12.22 2.51
CA LEU A 67 10.64 11.74 1.41
C LEU A 67 11.65 10.67 1.83
N LYS A 68 12.01 10.56 3.12
CA LYS A 68 12.89 9.50 3.63
C LYS A 68 12.33 8.10 3.40
N VAL A 69 11.02 7.92 3.22
CA VAL A 69 10.44 6.61 2.89
C VAL A 69 10.92 6.10 1.53
N LEU A 70 11.40 6.98 0.65
CA LEU A 70 11.94 6.62 -0.67
C LEU A 70 13.41 6.21 -0.62
N GLU A 71 14.10 6.41 0.49
CA GLU A 71 15.53 6.05 0.66
C GLU A 71 15.72 4.56 0.93
N VAL A 72 14.66 3.84 1.28
CA VAL A 72 14.69 2.41 1.53
C VAL A 72 14.01 1.63 0.41
N LYS A 73 14.36 0.35 0.26
CA LYS A 73 13.69 -0.51 -0.72
C LYS A 73 12.21 -0.65 -0.40
N PRO A 74 11.34 -0.56 -1.40
CA PRO A 74 9.92 -0.80 -1.19
C PRO A 74 9.68 -2.25 -0.75
N GLY A 75 8.65 -2.46 0.07
CA GLY A 75 8.27 -3.77 0.58
C GLY A 75 7.01 -4.34 -0.06
N ILE A 76 6.84 -5.66 0.03
CA ILE A 76 5.58 -6.35 -0.30
C ILE A 76 4.54 -6.01 0.78
N THR A 77 4.97 -5.95 2.05
CA THR A 77 4.13 -5.61 3.19
C THR A 77 4.78 -4.57 4.07
N ASP A 78 3.97 -3.83 4.81
CA ASP A 78 4.38 -2.84 5.80
C ASP A 78 3.30 -2.69 6.90
N LEU A 79 3.61 -1.92 7.94
CA LEU A 79 2.67 -1.63 9.02
C LEU A 79 1.46 -0.84 8.52
N ALA A 80 1.65 0.08 7.59
CA ALA A 80 0.58 0.88 7.02
C ALA A 80 -0.42 0.01 6.24
N SER A 81 0.06 -0.95 5.44
CA SER A 81 -0.81 -1.89 4.70
C SER A 81 -1.61 -2.80 5.63
N ILE A 82 -1.08 -3.15 6.79
CA ILE A 82 -1.80 -3.93 7.80
C ILE A 82 -2.88 -3.09 8.46
N GLU A 83 -2.57 -1.87 8.87
CA GLU A 83 -3.48 -0.97 9.57
C GLU A 83 -4.61 -0.49 8.66
N PHE A 84 -4.27 -0.07 7.46
CA PHE A 84 -5.21 0.47 6.47
C PHE A 84 -5.69 -0.57 5.45
N ARG A 85 -5.82 -1.85 5.85
CA ARG A 85 -6.30 -2.93 4.98
C ARG A 85 -7.63 -2.61 4.29
N ASN A 86 -8.54 -1.96 5.02
CA ASN A 86 -9.88 -1.60 4.57
C ASN A 86 -9.95 -0.12 4.12
N GLU A 87 -8.83 0.44 3.65
CA GLU A 87 -8.71 1.83 3.20
C GLU A 87 -9.82 2.22 2.21
N ASN A 88 -10.12 1.34 1.25
CA ASN A 88 -11.12 1.60 0.24
C ASN A 88 -12.53 1.77 0.83
N GLU A 89 -12.90 0.92 1.81
CA GLU A 89 -14.18 1.01 2.52
C GLU A 89 -14.23 2.25 3.43
N LEU A 90 -13.09 2.63 3.97
CA LEU A 90 -12.97 3.83 4.77
C LEU A 90 -13.18 5.08 3.90
N LEU A 91 -12.54 5.13 2.75
CA LEU A 91 -12.62 6.25 1.80
C LEU A 91 -14.02 6.41 1.20
N GLU A 92 -14.79 5.33 1.02
CA GLU A 92 -16.18 5.39 0.55
C GLU A 92 -17.09 6.24 1.46
N LYS A 93 -16.75 6.39 2.74
CA LYS A 93 -17.57 7.13 3.71
C LYS A 93 -17.39 8.66 3.61
N TYR A 94 -16.36 9.11 2.90
CA TYR A 94 -16.08 10.53 2.74
C TYR A 94 -16.75 11.08 1.47
N SER A 95 -17.19 12.32 1.56
CA SER A 95 -17.75 13.05 0.41
C SER A 95 -16.69 13.35 -0.66
N ASP A 96 -15.44 13.54 -0.23
CA ASP A 96 -14.26 13.71 -1.08
C ASP A 96 -13.16 12.73 -0.63
N PRO A 97 -13.14 11.52 -1.20
CA PRO A 97 -12.20 10.47 -0.84
C PRO A 97 -10.74 10.86 -1.09
N GLU A 98 -10.46 11.60 -2.15
CA GLU A 98 -9.09 12.01 -2.48
C GLU A 98 -8.55 13.00 -1.45
N LYS A 99 -9.36 13.98 -1.06
CA LYS A 99 -9.00 14.93 -0.01
C LYS A 99 -8.79 14.23 1.32
N ALA A 100 -9.67 13.33 1.70
CA ALA A 100 -9.56 12.53 2.93
C ALA A 100 -8.27 11.67 2.91
N TYR A 101 -7.93 11.09 1.76
CA TYR A 101 -6.69 10.35 1.60
C TYR A 101 -5.47 11.23 1.88
N ILE A 102 -5.39 12.39 1.23
CA ILE A 102 -4.24 13.30 1.32
C ILE A 102 -4.10 13.90 2.73
N GLU A 103 -5.22 14.32 3.33
CA GLU A 103 -5.19 15.07 4.60
C GLU A 103 -5.15 14.17 5.83
N GLU A 104 -5.71 12.95 5.76
CA GLU A 104 -5.88 12.09 6.94
C GLU A 104 -5.13 10.76 6.83
N ILE A 105 -5.30 10.01 5.73
CA ILE A 105 -4.78 8.63 5.63
C ILE A 105 -3.30 8.62 5.26
N MET A 106 -2.91 9.34 4.23
CA MET A 106 -1.53 9.38 3.74
C MET A 106 -0.53 9.82 4.81
N PRO A 107 -0.77 10.89 5.61
CA PRO A 107 0.15 11.27 6.69
C PRO A 107 0.31 10.18 7.76
N GLN A 108 -0.76 9.47 8.09
CA GLN A 108 -0.71 8.38 9.07
C GLN A 108 0.08 7.18 8.52
N LYS A 109 -0.13 6.81 7.26
CA LYS A 109 0.64 5.75 6.58
C LYS A 109 2.13 6.10 6.55
N LEU A 110 2.47 7.33 6.18
CA LEU A 110 3.84 7.81 6.14
C LEU A 110 4.50 7.79 7.52
N LYS A 111 3.77 8.21 8.56
CA LYS A 111 4.27 8.13 9.94
C LYS A 111 4.60 6.70 10.35
N LEU A 112 3.71 5.73 10.07
CA LEU A 112 3.97 4.32 10.36
C LEU A 112 5.21 3.80 9.62
N ASN A 113 5.40 4.22 8.37
CA ASN A 113 6.54 3.83 7.57
C ASN A 113 7.85 4.47 8.08
N LEU A 114 7.83 5.74 8.50
CA LEU A 114 8.98 6.39 9.11
C LEU A 114 9.34 5.76 10.46
N ASP A 115 8.34 5.44 11.29
CA ASP A 115 8.54 4.73 12.55
C ASP A 115 9.18 3.35 12.32
N TYR A 116 8.75 2.64 11.29
CA TYR A 116 9.37 1.37 10.88
C TYR A 116 10.83 1.58 10.46
N ILE A 117 11.11 2.54 9.59
CA ILE A 117 12.47 2.81 9.10
C ILE A 117 13.42 3.12 10.25
N ASN A 118 12.97 3.93 11.22
CA ASN A 118 13.77 4.32 12.38
C ASN A 118 14.04 3.15 13.36
N ASN A 119 13.18 2.13 13.37
CA ASN A 119 13.26 0.97 14.26
C ASN A 119 13.48 -0.35 13.51
N GLN A 120 13.91 -0.30 12.26
CA GLN A 120 14.06 -1.46 11.40
C GLN A 120 14.97 -2.53 12.05
N SER A 121 14.45 -3.75 12.12
CA SER A 121 15.17 -4.92 12.62
C SER A 121 14.59 -6.20 12.03
N LEU A 122 15.41 -7.24 11.94
CA LEU A 122 14.95 -8.56 11.47
C LEU A 122 13.77 -9.09 12.30
N PHE A 123 13.79 -8.84 13.61
CA PHE A 123 12.68 -9.24 14.50
C PHE A 123 11.38 -8.51 14.14
N LEU A 124 11.45 -7.21 13.88
CA LEU A 124 10.30 -6.41 13.47
C LEU A 124 9.77 -6.87 12.10
N ASP A 125 10.66 -7.18 11.16
CA ASP A 125 10.29 -7.70 9.85
C ASP A 125 9.51 -9.02 9.95
N VAL A 126 10.03 -9.98 10.73
CA VAL A 126 9.34 -11.25 10.98
C VAL A 126 7.97 -11.02 11.62
N LEU A 127 7.86 -10.11 12.59
CA LEU A 127 6.61 -9.77 13.24
C LEU A 127 5.58 -9.19 12.24
N ILE A 128 6.02 -8.30 11.35
CA ILE A 128 5.16 -7.70 10.31
C ILE A 128 4.68 -8.78 9.33
N ILE A 129 5.56 -9.67 8.89
CA ILE A 129 5.19 -10.79 8.00
C ILE A 129 4.13 -11.68 8.66
N LEU A 130 4.34 -12.07 9.92
CA LEU A 130 3.38 -12.88 10.67
C LEU A 130 2.03 -12.18 10.81
N LYS A 131 2.02 -10.89 11.17
CA LYS A 131 0.79 -10.09 11.24
C LYS A 131 0.08 -10.02 9.90
N THR A 132 0.82 -9.86 8.80
CA THR A 132 0.24 -9.84 7.44
C THR A 132 -0.44 -11.16 7.13
N ILE A 133 0.21 -12.30 7.39
CA ILE A 133 -0.34 -13.64 7.15
C ILE A 133 -1.62 -13.84 7.97
N LEU A 134 -1.58 -13.54 9.26
CA LEU A 134 -2.75 -13.65 10.14
C LEU A 134 -3.91 -12.77 9.67
N LYS A 135 -3.61 -11.57 9.16
CA LYS A 135 -4.62 -10.65 8.66
C LYS A 135 -5.22 -11.07 7.30
N ILE A 136 -4.50 -11.87 6.50
CA ILE A 136 -5.01 -12.44 5.24
C ILE A 136 -5.95 -13.61 5.51
N ILE A 137 -5.66 -14.41 6.54
CA ILE A 137 -6.43 -15.63 6.88
C ILE A 137 -7.73 -15.30 7.60
N ASN A 138 -7.78 -14.20 8.39
CA ASN A 138 -8.96 -13.70 9.09
C ASN A 138 -9.72 -12.64 8.27
#